data_b68257fd5a153b0b01d0a169dfcd8493
#
_entry.id   b68257fd5a153b0b01d0a169dfcd8493
#
_cell.length_a   1.000
_cell.length_b   1.000
_cell.length_c   1.000
_cell.angle_alpha   90.00
_cell.angle_beta   90.00
_cell.angle_gamma   90.00
#
_symmetry.space_group_name_H-M   'P 1'
#
loop_
_entity.id
_entity.type
_entity.pdbx_description
1 polymer ?
#
loop_
_entity_poly.entity_id
_entity_poly.type
_entity_poly.pdbx_seq_one_letter_code
_entity_poly.pdbx_strand_id
1 'polypeptide(L)'
;MISIVCVYNNERLLADFLLDSLHRQTVHYELITIDNTENQFTSAAQALNCGGRKALGNYIMFVHQDIRLCSNEWLHDAEKMLDSLPNLGVAGIAGRREGGCILANLTNGTPATAAGTQIGAEPVAVQTLDECLTIVPRGVFNVLQFDEITCDGWHLYAVDYCMSSTLLGFALYVLPFHTYHASEGTSSTPTEPVDRLISRCPMTVPTFLPKEYYVALKKVMKKHKNNVSKIHTVFGDWSTSSPIALQLTTKAMRKMASDILLSLQSDV
;
A
#
# COMPACT_ATOMS: atom_id res chain seq x y z
N MET A 1 -1.36 -21.07 8.78
CA MET A 1 0.04 -20.59 8.72
C MET A 1 0.16 -19.55 7.62
N ILE A 2 0.85 -18.44 7.90
CA ILE A 2 1.14 -17.35 6.95
C ILE A 2 2.56 -17.53 6.41
N SER A 3 2.74 -17.47 5.08
CA SER A 3 4.04 -17.32 4.43
C SER A 3 4.32 -15.84 4.21
N ILE A 4 5.45 -15.36 4.68
CA ILE A 4 5.87 -13.96 4.62
C ILE A 4 6.88 -13.82 3.49
N VAL A 5 6.54 -13.03 2.48
CA VAL A 5 7.40 -12.74 1.32
C VAL A 5 7.86 -11.30 1.44
N CYS A 6 9.15 -11.12 1.57
CA CYS A 6 9.79 -9.80 1.64
C CYS A 6 10.87 -9.66 0.58
N VAL A 7 10.73 -8.67 -0.30
CA VAL A 7 11.81 -8.25 -1.19
C VAL A 7 12.60 -7.16 -0.47
N TYR A 8 13.93 -7.32 -0.40
CA TYR A 8 14.77 -6.37 0.29
C TYR A 8 15.95 -5.91 -0.59
N ASN A 9 16.34 -4.67 -0.38
CA ASN A 9 17.55 -4.06 -0.97
C ASN A 9 18.48 -3.45 0.10
N ASN A 10 18.10 -3.58 1.38
CA ASN A 10 18.88 -3.10 2.52
C ASN A 10 18.74 -4.10 3.68
N GLU A 11 19.78 -4.90 3.89
CA GLU A 11 19.81 -5.93 4.94
C GLU A 11 19.60 -5.37 6.35
N ARG A 12 20.13 -4.17 6.61
CA ARG A 12 20.00 -3.53 7.92
C ARG A 12 18.55 -3.13 8.20
N LEU A 13 17.86 -2.53 7.23
CA LEU A 13 16.43 -2.21 7.39
C LEU A 13 15.61 -3.48 7.59
N LEU A 14 15.88 -4.52 6.82
CA LEU A 14 15.23 -5.82 6.98
C LEU A 14 15.43 -6.36 8.40
N ALA A 15 16.66 -6.36 8.91
CA ALA A 15 17.01 -6.87 10.24
C ALA A 15 16.39 -6.04 11.37
N ASP A 16 16.52 -4.70 11.31
CA ASP A 16 16.13 -3.79 12.38
C ASP A 16 14.59 -3.64 12.51
N PHE A 17 13.82 -3.92 11.46
CA PHE A 17 12.37 -3.74 11.46
C PHE A 17 11.61 -5.06 11.32
N LEU A 18 11.61 -5.65 10.12
CA LEU A 18 10.76 -6.81 9.85
C LEU A 18 11.22 -8.02 10.66
N LEU A 19 12.50 -8.42 10.55
CA LEU A 19 13.00 -9.63 11.24
C LEU A 19 12.92 -9.48 12.75
N ASP A 20 13.27 -8.32 13.33
CA ASP A 20 13.14 -8.06 14.76
C ASP A 20 11.70 -8.27 15.25
N SER A 21 10.69 -7.82 14.50
CA SER A 21 9.29 -8.00 14.87
C SER A 21 8.78 -9.42 14.64
N LEU A 22 9.30 -10.11 13.62
CA LEU A 22 8.93 -11.50 13.32
C LEU A 22 9.47 -12.48 14.37
N HIS A 23 10.69 -12.26 14.87
CA HIS A 23 11.27 -13.10 15.94
C HIS A 23 10.44 -13.10 17.24
N ARG A 24 9.60 -12.10 17.44
CA ARG A 24 8.72 -12.00 18.62
C ARG A 24 7.33 -12.61 18.42
N GLN A 25 7.00 -13.08 17.22
CA GLN A 25 5.69 -13.68 16.97
C GLN A 25 5.53 -15.02 17.68
N THR A 26 4.33 -15.26 18.23
CA THR A 26 4.03 -16.45 19.05
C THR A 26 3.63 -17.66 18.24
N VAL A 27 3.31 -17.48 16.94
CA VAL A 27 2.90 -18.56 16.03
C VAL A 27 3.96 -18.87 15.00
N HIS A 28 3.93 -20.09 14.49
CA HIS A 28 4.81 -20.53 13.40
C HIS A 28 4.43 -19.80 12.09
N TYR A 29 5.43 -19.35 11.36
CA TYR A 29 5.30 -18.73 10.03
C TYR A 29 6.41 -19.26 9.11
N GLU A 30 6.22 -19.10 7.81
CA GLU A 30 7.24 -19.32 6.80
C GLU A 30 7.79 -17.95 6.34
N LEU A 31 9.11 -17.82 6.27
CA LEU A 31 9.77 -16.59 5.78
C LEU A 31 10.50 -16.86 4.47
N ILE A 32 10.17 -16.08 3.45
CA ILE A 32 10.76 -16.12 2.11
C ILE A 32 11.31 -14.73 1.79
N THR A 33 12.60 -14.55 1.92
CA THR A 33 13.29 -13.32 1.55
C THR A 33 13.79 -13.39 0.11
N ILE A 34 13.59 -12.31 -0.63
CA ILE A 34 14.08 -12.12 -1.99
C ILE A 34 15.10 -10.99 -1.98
N ASP A 35 16.35 -11.36 -2.17
CA ASP A 35 17.43 -10.39 -2.25
C ASP A 35 17.37 -9.62 -3.56
N ASN A 36 17.35 -8.29 -3.46
CA ASN A 36 17.42 -7.36 -4.59
C ASN A 36 18.50 -6.28 -4.38
N THR A 37 19.50 -6.55 -3.56
CA THR A 37 20.63 -5.62 -3.30
C THR A 37 21.42 -5.31 -4.58
N GLU A 38 21.49 -6.27 -5.49
CA GLU A 38 22.16 -6.17 -6.78
C GLU A 38 21.19 -5.77 -7.93
N ASN A 39 19.96 -5.33 -7.60
CA ASN A 39 18.92 -4.96 -8.59
C ASN A 39 18.62 -6.06 -9.62
N GLN A 40 18.56 -7.32 -9.21
CA GLN A 40 18.28 -8.49 -10.05
C GLN A 40 16.85 -8.46 -10.60
N PHE A 41 15.92 -7.88 -9.85
CA PHE A 41 14.54 -7.66 -10.26
C PHE A 41 14.32 -6.19 -10.61
N THR A 42 13.71 -5.95 -11.76
CA THR A 42 13.40 -4.59 -12.23
C THR A 42 12.01 -4.13 -11.80
N SER A 43 11.17 -5.04 -11.28
CA SER A 43 9.84 -4.70 -10.77
C SER A 43 9.48 -5.48 -9.51
N ALA A 44 8.64 -4.86 -8.68
CA ALA A 44 8.05 -5.51 -7.51
C ALA A 44 7.23 -6.74 -7.91
N ALA A 45 6.43 -6.65 -8.98
CA ALA A 45 5.60 -7.75 -9.44
C ALA A 45 6.42 -9.03 -9.72
N GLN A 46 7.55 -8.91 -10.42
CA GLN A 46 8.44 -10.04 -10.69
C GLN A 46 9.01 -10.65 -9.42
N ALA A 47 9.54 -9.82 -8.52
CA ALA A 47 10.17 -10.26 -7.28
C ALA A 47 9.14 -10.93 -6.34
N LEU A 48 7.99 -10.30 -6.16
CA LEU A 48 6.92 -10.81 -5.31
C LEU A 48 6.30 -12.09 -5.86
N ASN A 49 6.10 -12.19 -7.17
CA ASN A 49 5.66 -13.44 -7.81
C ASN A 49 6.67 -14.57 -7.62
N CYS A 50 7.98 -14.27 -7.73
CA CYS A 50 9.03 -15.25 -7.47
C CYS A 50 8.96 -15.80 -6.04
N GLY A 51 8.74 -14.93 -5.05
CA GLY A 51 8.55 -15.34 -3.65
C GLY A 51 7.24 -16.05 -3.42
N GLY A 52 6.13 -15.49 -3.92
CA GLY A 52 4.79 -16.03 -3.73
C GLY A 52 4.61 -17.46 -4.27
N ARG A 53 5.27 -17.79 -5.37
CA ARG A 53 5.26 -19.15 -5.93
C ARG A 53 5.95 -20.20 -5.04
N LYS A 54 6.81 -19.79 -4.11
CA LYS A 54 7.48 -20.66 -3.13
C LYS A 54 6.66 -20.85 -1.86
N ALA A 55 5.66 -20.03 -1.63
CA ALA A 55 4.88 -20.00 -0.39
C ALA A 55 4.04 -21.27 -0.20
N LEU A 56 4.10 -21.86 0.99
CA LEU A 56 3.40 -23.08 1.38
C LEU A 56 2.21 -22.81 2.33
N GLY A 57 2.16 -21.64 2.96
CA GLY A 57 1.09 -21.22 3.89
C GLY A 57 -0.26 -21.06 3.22
N ASN A 58 -1.33 -21.02 4.01
CA ASN A 58 -2.69 -20.77 3.54
C ASN A 58 -2.87 -19.33 3.04
N TYR A 59 -2.10 -18.42 3.63
CA TYR A 59 -2.03 -17.00 3.29
C TYR A 59 -0.59 -16.62 2.95
N ILE A 60 -0.44 -15.68 2.02
CA ILE A 60 0.84 -15.11 1.62
C ILE A 60 0.81 -13.63 1.99
N MET A 61 1.68 -13.22 2.91
CA MET A 61 1.89 -11.82 3.27
C MET A 61 3.03 -11.26 2.43
N PHE A 62 2.76 -10.29 1.58
CA PHE A 62 3.75 -9.49 0.89
C PHE A 62 4.00 -8.23 1.70
N VAL A 63 5.23 -8.00 2.15
CA VAL A 63 5.55 -6.95 3.12
C VAL A 63 6.88 -6.27 2.80
N HIS A 64 6.96 -4.96 3.02
CA HIS A 64 8.19 -4.19 2.88
C HIS A 64 9.19 -4.53 4.00
N GLN A 65 10.49 -4.41 3.69
CA GLN A 65 11.59 -4.72 4.61
C GLN A 65 11.63 -3.84 5.87
N ASP A 66 11.05 -2.64 5.80
CA ASP A 66 11.06 -1.59 6.82
C ASP A 66 9.73 -1.51 7.60
N ILE A 67 8.94 -2.59 7.55
CA ILE A 67 7.73 -2.78 8.34
C ILE A 67 8.06 -3.46 9.68
N ARG A 68 7.38 -3.01 10.74
CA ARG A 68 7.38 -3.65 12.06
C ARG A 68 5.96 -4.00 12.46
N LEU A 69 5.72 -5.27 12.80
CA LEU A 69 4.49 -5.74 13.41
C LEU A 69 4.48 -5.34 14.89
N CYS A 70 3.53 -4.53 15.33
CA CYS A 70 3.54 -3.89 16.65
C CYS A 70 2.97 -4.74 17.80
N SER A 71 2.61 -6.01 17.52
CA SER A 71 2.15 -6.98 18.53
C SER A 71 2.85 -8.31 18.33
N ASN A 72 3.12 -9.04 19.40
CA ASN A 72 3.65 -10.40 19.31
C ASN A 72 2.59 -11.41 18.83
N GLU A 73 1.31 -11.09 18.97
CA GLU A 73 0.17 -11.89 18.49
C GLU A 73 -0.30 -11.46 17.10
N TRP A 74 0.40 -10.56 16.44
CA TRP A 74 -0.04 -9.96 15.18
C TRP A 74 -0.39 -11.02 14.11
N LEU A 75 0.48 -12.00 13.91
CA LEU A 75 0.26 -13.07 12.92
C LEU A 75 -0.87 -14.02 13.34
N HIS A 76 -0.97 -14.33 14.64
CA HIS A 76 -2.05 -15.17 15.18
C HIS A 76 -3.42 -14.52 14.94
N ASP A 77 -3.55 -13.26 15.35
CA ASP A 77 -4.80 -12.51 15.24
C ASP A 77 -5.17 -12.26 13.77
N ALA A 78 -4.16 -11.98 12.94
CA ALA A 78 -4.36 -11.82 11.49
C ALA A 78 -4.91 -13.11 10.86
N GLU A 79 -4.30 -14.26 11.10
CA GLU A 79 -4.76 -15.54 10.54
C GLU A 79 -6.21 -15.84 10.94
N LYS A 80 -6.53 -15.68 12.22
CA LYS A 80 -7.89 -15.86 12.74
C LYS A 80 -8.91 -14.93 12.07
N MET A 81 -8.56 -13.66 11.88
CA MET A 81 -9.43 -12.69 11.21
C MET A 81 -9.61 -13.02 9.73
N LEU A 82 -8.54 -13.35 9.02
CA LEU A 82 -8.56 -13.72 7.60
C LEU A 82 -9.48 -14.93 7.35
N ASP A 83 -9.49 -15.92 8.24
CA ASP A 83 -10.35 -17.11 8.16
C ASP A 83 -11.85 -16.75 8.26
N SER A 84 -12.19 -15.60 8.85
CA SER A 84 -13.57 -15.13 9.04
C SER A 84 -14.09 -14.24 7.90
N LEU A 85 -13.18 -13.72 7.03
CA LEU A 85 -13.54 -12.74 6.01
C LEU A 85 -14.22 -13.39 4.79
N PRO A 86 -15.44 -12.94 4.42
CA PRO A 86 -16.12 -13.50 3.27
C PRO A 86 -15.45 -13.07 1.96
N ASN A 87 -15.34 -13.99 1.01
CA ASN A 87 -14.82 -13.76 -0.35
C ASN A 87 -13.47 -13.01 -0.38
N LEU A 88 -12.61 -13.25 0.60
CA LEU A 88 -11.34 -12.56 0.74
C LEU A 88 -10.46 -12.74 -0.51
N GLY A 89 -10.14 -11.62 -1.16
CA GLY A 89 -9.13 -11.56 -2.23
C GLY A 89 -7.80 -11.03 -1.72
N VAL A 90 -7.83 -9.87 -1.06
CA VAL A 90 -6.65 -9.24 -0.48
C VAL A 90 -7.03 -8.54 0.82
N ALA A 91 -6.19 -8.65 1.83
CA ALA A 91 -6.24 -7.82 3.02
C ALA A 91 -4.95 -7.00 3.16
N GLY A 92 -4.98 -5.89 3.88
CA GLY A 92 -3.81 -5.05 4.15
C GLY A 92 -4.04 -4.17 5.37
N ILE A 93 -3.10 -3.30 5.69
CA ILE A 93 -3.14 -2.44 6.89
C ILE A 93 -3.45 -0.98 6.58
N ALA A 94 -3.42 -0.61 5.30
CA ALA A 94 -3.79 0.71 4.82
C ALA A 94 -4.51 0.59 3.47
N GLY A 95 -5.52 1.41 3.25
CA GLY A 95 -6.29 1.36 2.00
C GLY A 95 -7.27 2.51 1.85
N ARG A 96 -7.99 2.52 0.74
CA ARG A 96 -8.92 3.59 0.43
C ARG A 96 -10.20 3.06 -0.23
N ARG A 97 -11.31 3.66 0.13
CA ARG A 97 -12.62 3.42 -0.48
C ARG A 97 -13.13 4.66 -1.22
N GLU A 98 -14.12 4.47 -2.05
CA GLU A 98 -14.79 5.56 -2.77
C GLU A 98 -15.32 6.64 -1.80
N GLY A 99 -15.05 7.92 -2.13
CA GLY A 99 -15.48 9.07 -1.35
C GLY A 99 -14.89 9.16 0.06
N GLY A 100 -13.97 8.26 0.42
CA GLY A 100 -13.44 8.11 1.77
C GLY A 100 -12.05 8.69 1.99
N CYS A 101 -11.68 8.80 3.27
CA CYS A 101 -10.31 9.05 3.71
C CYS A 101 -9.45 7.79 3.55
N ILE A 102 -8.16 7.93 3.73
CA ILE A 102 -7.25 6.79 3.92
C ILE A 102 -7.59 6.13 5.24
N LEU A 103 -7.86 4.83 5.21
CA LEU A 103 -8.08 4.00 6.38
C LEU A 103 -6.78 3.25 6.67
N ALA A 104 -6.24 3.40 7.87
CA ALA A 104 -4.97 2.76 8.22
C ALA A 104 -4.76 2.64 9.72
N ASN A 105 -4.36 1.47 10.19
CA ASN A 105 -3.76 1.28 11.51
C ASN A 105 -2.23 1.23 11.37
N LEU A 106 -1.69 2.20 10.65
CA LEU A 106 -0.29 2.34 10.28
C LEU A 106 0.25 3.68 10.79
N THR A 107 1.44 3.65 11.35
CA THR A 107 2.24 4.85 11.65
C THR A 107 3.51 4.86 10.84
N ASN A 108 3.91 6.03 10.34
CA ASN A 108 5.09 6.22 9.48
C ASN A 108 6.13 7.12 10.12
N GLY A 109 7.39 6.87 9.81
CA GLY A 109 8.50 7.80 10.02
C GLY A 109 8.92 8.05 11.45
N THR A 110 9.84 9.00 11.63
CA THR A 110 10.36 9.41 12.94
C THR A 110 10.34 10.94 13.05
N PRO A 111 9.51 11.53 13.96
CA PRO A 111 8.60 10.85 14.90
C PRO A 111 7.45 10.14 14.20
N ALA A 112 6.94 9.05 14.80
CA ALA A 112 5.86 8.27 14.23
C ALA A 112 4.57 9.09 14.06
N THR A 113 4.01 9.13 12.86
CA THR A 113 2.76 9.83 12.53
C THR A 113 1.75 8.88 11.90
N ALA A 114 0.45 9.08 12.20
CA ALA A 114 -0.59 8.25 11.62
C ALA A 114 -0.65 8.43 10.09
N ALA A 115 -0.70 7.31 9.36
CA ALA A 115 -0.78 7.30 7.89
C ALA A 115 -2.19 7.63 7.37
N GLY A 116 -3.21 7.54 8.22
CA GLY A 116 -4.61 7.76 7.85
C GLY A 116 -5.53 7.74 9.06
N THR A 117 -6.82 7.61 8.79
CA THR A 117 -7.83 7.44 9.82
C THR A 117 -7.76 6.02 10.36
N GLN A 118 -7.56 5.89 11.66
CA GLN A 118 -7.59 4.59 12.32
C GLN A 118 -8.98 3.97 12.22
N ILE A 119 -9.02 2.66 11.99
CA ILE A 119 -10.23 1.86 12.05
C ILE A 119 -10.35 1.22 13.45
N GLY A 120 -11.58 0.88 13.84
CA GLY A 120 -11.85 0.15 15.08
C GLY A 120 -11.38 -1.30 15.06
N ALA A 121 -12.00 -2.17 15.84
CA ALA A 121 -11.61 -3.58 15.95
C ALA A 121 -12.00 -4.43 14.73
N GLU A 122 -12.91 -3.93 13.88
CA GLU A 122 -13.44 -4.70 12.76
C GLU A 122 -12.74 -4.33 11.45
N PRO A 123 -12.52 -5.31 10.55
CA PRO A 123 -11.97 -5.06 9.22
C PRO A 123 -12.94 -4.24 8.36
N VAL A 124 -12.40 -3.37 7.52
CA VAL A 124 -13.21 -2.45 6.69
C VAL A 124 -12.97 -2.73 5.21
N ALA A 125 -14.06 -2.91 4.46
CA ALA A 125 -13.99 -3.10 3.01
C ALA A 125 -13.50 -1.82 2.30
N VAL A 126 -12.62 -2.00 1.29
CA VAL A 126 -11.97 -0.91 0.54
C VAL A 126 -11.94 -1.22 -0.96
N GLN A 127 -11.57 -0.24 -1.79
CA GLN A 127 -11.35 -0.45 -3.22
C GLN A 127 -9.89 -0.85 -3.50
N THR A 128 -8.95 -0.24 -2.80
CA THR A 128 -7.50 -0.49 -3.00
C THR A 128 -6.77 -0.51 -1.68
N LEU A 129 -5.62 -1.16 -1.68
CA LEU A 129 -4.71 -1.26 -0.55
C LEU A 129 -3.37 -0.61 -0.89
N ASP A 130 -2.65 -0.22 0.15
CA ASP A 130 -1.26 0.24 0.09
C ASP A 130 -0.31 -0.96 -0.10
N GLU A 131 0.84 -0.68 -0.68
CA GLU A 131 1.83 -1.67 -1.07
C GLU A 131 2.69 -2.17 0.11
N CYS A 132 2.71 -1.43 1.22
CA CYS A 132 3.63 -1.71 2.31
C CYS A 132 3.38 -3.06 3.01
N LEU A 133 2.11 -3.49 3.09
CA LEU A 133 1.74 -4.82 3.56
C LEU A 133 0.39 -5.25 2.98
N THR A 134 0.41 -6.36 2.25
CA THR A 134 -0.80 -7.03 1.73
C THR A 134 -0.77 -8.51 2.04
N ILE A 135 -1.93 -9.12 2.27
CA ILE A 135 -2.09 -10.55 2.55
C ILE A 135 -3.11 -11.12 1.58
N VAL A 136 -2.73 -12.20 0.91
CA VAL A 136 -3.53 -12.85 -0.13
C VAL A 136 -3.73 -14.32 0.24
N PRO A 137 -4.95 -14.88 0.17
CA PRO A 137 -5.12 -16.34 0.25
C PRO A 137 -4.31 -17.03 -0.85
N ARG A 138 -3.54 -18.06 -0.50
CA ARG A 138 -2.73 -18.79 -1.49
C ARG A 138 -3.56 -19.33 -2.67
N GLY A 139 -4.80 -19.74 -2.41
CA GLY A 139 -5.73 -20.15 -3.48
C GLY A 139 -6.03 -19.03 -4.47
N VAL A 140 -6.16 -17.78 -4.00
CA VAL A 140 -6.35 -16.61 -4.86
C VAL A 140 -5.07 -16.31 -5.62
N PHE A 141 -3.90 -16.33 -4.96
CA PHE A 141 -2.61 -16.10 -5.61
C PHE A 141 -2.31 -17.13 -6.71
N ASN A 142 -2.74 -18.37 -6.56
CA ASN A 142 -2.56 -19.41 -7.59
C ASN A 142 -3.33 -19.11 -8.89
N VAL A 143 -4.42 -18.35 -8.83
CA VAL A 143 -5.22 -17.97 -10.00
C VAL A 143 -5.00 -16.54 -10.46
N LEU A 144 -4.51 -15.67 -9.57
CA LEU A 144 -4.21 -14.26 -9.85
C LEU A 144 -2.85 -13.91 -9.24
N GLN A 145 -1.86 -13.66 -10.06
CA GLN A 145 -0.54 -13.15 -9.66
C GLN A 145 -0.42 -11.65 -10.01
N PHE A 146 0.60 -10.97 -9.47
CA PHE A 146 0.88 -9.59 -9.86
C PHE A 146 1.18 -9.50 -11.37
N ASP A 147 0.61 -8.49 -12.02
CA ASP A 147 0.79 -8.28 -13.46
C ASP A 147 2.18 -7.65 -13.74
N GLU A 148 3.12 -8.47 -14.18
CA GLU A 148 4.49 -8.07 -14.46
C GLU A 148 4.61 -7.15 -15.70
N ILE A 149 3.57 -7.11 -16.57
CA ILE A 149 3.54 -6.28 -17.79
C ILE A 149 3.02 -4.88 -17.46
N THR A 150 1.91 -4.79 -16.73
CA THR A 150 1.32 -3.51 -16.31
C THR A 150 2.18 -2.85 -15.24
N CYS A 151 2.65 -3.64 -14.25
CA CYS A 151 3.43 -3.20 -13.11
C CYS A 151 4.92 -3.58 -13.28
N ASP A 152 5.55 -3.04 -14.31
CA ASP A 152 6.95 -3.28 -14.67
C ASP A 152 7.96 -2.45 -13.86
N GLY A 153 7.52 -1.83 -12.78
CA GLY A 153 8.31 -1.03 -11.84
C GLY A 153 7.96 -1.35 -10.39
N TRP A 154 8.19 -0.37 -9.52
CA TRP A 154 8.05 -0.54 -8.06
C TRP A 154 6.81 0.16 -7.48
N HIS A 155 5.84 0.56 -8.30
CA HIS A 155 4.66 1.30 -7.89
C HIS A 155 3.37 0.68 -8.41
N LEU A 156 2.29 0.80 -7.63
CA LEU A 156 0.91 0.49 -7.98
C LEU A 156 0.62 -0.99 -8.29
N TYR A 157 1.54 -1.90 -7.96
CA TYR A 157 1.33 -3.33 -8.13
C TYR A 157 0.23 -3.88 -7.22
N ALA A 158 0.13 -3.38 -5.97
CA ALA A 158 -0.96 -3.77 -5.08
C ALA A 158 -2.29 -3.16 -5.52
N VAL A 159 -2.29 -1.91 -6.01
CA VAL A 159 -3.50 -1.26 -6.57
C VAL A 159 -4.03 -2.03 -7.77
N ASP A 160 -3.16 -2.38 -8.72
CA ASP A 160 -3.53 -3.19 -9.89
C ASP A 160 -4.07 -4.58 -9.48
N TYR A 161 -3.41 -5.22 -8.51
CA TYR A 161 -3.84 -6.51 -7.96
C TYR A 161 -5.23 -6.41 -7.31
N CYS A 162 -5.47 -5.36 -6.51
CA CYS A 162 -6.78 -5.08 -5.90
C CYS A 162 -7.88 -4.95 -6.95
N MET A 163 -7.64 -4.15 -7.98
CA MET A 163 -8.62 -3.95 -9.06
C MET A 163 -8.88 -5.25 -9.82
N SER A 164 -7.83 -6.03 -10.12
CA SER A 164 -7.95 -7.31 -10.81
C SER A 164 -8.67 -8.36 -9.95
N SER A 165 -8.41 -8.38 -8.64
CA SER A 165 -9.07 -9.24 -7.66
C SER A 165 -10.58 -8.95 -7.58
N THR A 166 -10.96 -7.67 -7.55
CA THR A 166 -12.38 -7.26 -7.56
C THR A 166 -13.10 -7.70 -8.83
N LEU A 167 -12.44 -7.68 -10.00
CA LEU A 167 -13.04 -8.17 -11.26
C LEU A 167 -13.32 -9.68 -11.23
N LEU A 168 -12.63 -10.44 -10.40
CA LEU A 168 -12.88 -11.86 -10.16
C LEU A 168 -13.94 -12.11 -9.07
N GLY A 169 -14.54 -11.06 -8.51
CA GLY A 169 -15.59 -11.12 -7.48
C GLY A 169 -15.07 -11.22 -6.05
N PHE A 170 -13.77 -11.01 -5.82
CA PHE A 170 -13.20 -11.00 -4.48
C PHE A 170 -13.38 -9.66 -3.77
N ALA A 171 -13.42 -9.71 -2.43
CA ALA A 171 -13.49 -8.56 -1.55
C ALA A 171 -12.11 -8.18 -1.00
N LEU A 172 -11.95 -6.92 -0.64
CA LEU A 172 -10.69 -6.32 -0.18
C LEU A 172 -10.92 -5.65 1.17
N TYR A 173 -9.99 -5.86 2.13
CA TYR A 173 -10.17 -5.38 3.49
C TYR A 173 -8.93 -4.70 4.05
N VAL A 174 -9.13 -3.61 4.79
CA VAL A 174 -8.13 -3.09 5.73
C VAL A 174 -8.34 -3.79 7.07
N LEU A 175 -7.25 -4.35 7.62
CA LEU A 175 -7.24 -5.04 8.91
C LEU A 175 -6.92 -4.06 10.05
N PRO A 176 -7.47 -4.28 11.26
CA PRO A 176 -7.32 -3.37 12.39
C PRO A 176 -5.99 -3.53 13.16
N PHE A 177 -4.97 -4.15 12.58
CA PHE A 177 -3.73 -4.46 13.28
C PHE A 177 -2.72 -3.33 13.16
N HIS A 178 -2.23 -2.87 14.32
CA HIS A 178 -1.24 -1.78 14.35
C HIS A 178 0.11 -2.24 13.79
N THR A 179 0.65 -1.38 12.93
CA THR A 179 1.91 -1.63 12.20
C THR A 179 2.69 -0.32 12.10
N TYR A 180 4.01 -0.42 12.12
CA TYR A 180 4.90 0.72 11.94
C TYR A 180 5.68 0.56 10.64
N HIS A 181 5.84 1.65 9.88
CA HIS A 181 6.61 1.73 8.65
C HIS A 181 7.71 2.77 8.82
N ALA A 182 8.97 2.38 8.69
CA ALA A 182 10.09 3.28 8.97
C ALA A 182 10.24 4.39 7.93
N SER A 183 9.78 4.16 6.68
CA SER A 183 9.79 5.21 5.67
C SER A 183 8.70 6.25 5.90
N GLU A 184 8.95 7.48 5.45
CA GLU A 184 7.99 8.58 5.53
C GLU A 184 6.85 8.49 4.48
N GLY A 185 6.64 7.30 3.87
CA GLY A 185 5.54 7.06 2.92
C GLY A 185 5.79 7.58 1.50
N THR A 186 7.01 7.99 1.19
CA THR A 186 7.47 8.29 -0.17
C THR A 186 8.89 7.77 -0.33
N SER A 187 9.16 7.03 -1.39
CA SER A 187 10.50 6.52 -1.71
C SER A 187 11.51 7.60 -2.16
N SER A 188 11.14 8.87 -2.04
CA SER A 188 12.02 10.01 -2.30
C SER A 188 12.22 10.80 -1.02
N THR A 189 13.46 10.90 -0.56
CA THR A 189 13.87 11.93 0.40
C THR A 189 13.44 13.29 -0.14
N PRO A 190 12.69 14.10 0.63
CA PRO A 190 12.37 15.47 0.22
C PRO A 190 13.70 16.25 0.08
N THR A 191 14.01 16.64 -1.14
CA THR A 191 15.25 17.38 -1.43
C THR A 191 15.15 18.86 -1.09
N GLU A 192 13.96 19.35 -0.67
CA GLU A 192 13.73 20.76 -0.38
C GLU A 192 12.87 20.97 0.88
N PRO A 193 13.11 22.06 1.67
CA PRO A 193 12.37 22.35 2.92
C PRO A 193 10.87 22.59 2.75
N VAL A 194 10.41 22.93 1.55
CA VAL A 194 9.00 23.17 1.23
C VAL A 194 8.17 21.86 1.30
N ASP A 195 8.78 20.72 0.96
CA ASP A 195 8.10 19.42 0.95
C ASP A 195 7.75 18.94 2.37
N ARG A 196 8.50 19.35 3.39
CA ARG A 196 8.21 19.03 4.80
C ARG A 196 6.99 19.75 5.37
N LEU A 197 6.66 20.93 4.83
CA LEU A 197 5.50 21.71 5.31
C LEU A 197 4.19 21.15 4.77
N ILE A 198 4.24 20.52 3.60
CA ILE A 198 3.07 19.99 2.88
C ILE A 198 2.67 18.62 3.44
N SER A 199 3.62 17.82 3.96
CA SER A 199 3.38 16.48 4.51
C SER A 199 2.62 16.46 5.85
N ARG A 200 2.42 17.63 6.49
CA ARG A 200 1.75 17.74 7.80
C ARG A 200 0.22 17.89 7.74
N CYS A 201 -0.36 18.00 6.55
CA CYS A 201 -1.81 18.11 6.41
C CYS A 201 -2.41 16.77 5.96
N PRO A 202 -3.31 16.12 6.74
CA PRO A 202 -3.86 14.80 6.41
C PRO A 202 -4.72 14.76 5.13
N MET A 203 -4.92 15.90 4.48
CA MET A 203 -5.71 16.05 3.23
C MET A 203 -4.87 16.47 2.02
N THR A 204 -3.57 16.63 2.13
CA THR A 204 -2.74 17.05 1.00
C THR A 204 -2.16 15.83 0.28
N VAL A 205 -2.69 15.56 -0.91
CA VAL A 205 -2.01 14.74 -1.92
C VAL A 205 -0.63 15.35 -2.14
N PRO A 206 0.47 14.58 -2.04
CA PRO A 206 1.80 15.09 -2.39
C PRO A 206 1.72 15.69 -3.78
N THR A 207 2.14 16.94 -3.93
CA THR A 207 2.02 17.67 -5.20
C THR A 207 2.94 17.08 -6.25
N PHE A 208 3.95 16.29 -5.82
CA PHE A 208 4.95 15.65 -6.68
C PHE A 208 5.28 14.24 -6.17
N LEU A 209 4.60 13.26 -6.75
CA LEU A 209 5.03 11.86 -6.68
C LEU A 209 6.14 11.62 -7.71
N PRO A 210 6.99 10.59 -7.52
CA PRO A 210 8.02 10.25 -8.49
C PRO A 210 7.44 10.06 -9.90
N LYS A 211 8.21 10.41 -10.93
CA LYS A 211 7.79 10.24 -12.33
C LYS A 211 7.36 8.81 -12.62
N GLU A 212 8.05 7.85 -12.04
CA GLU A 212 7.80 6.41 -12.15
C GLU A 212 6.40 6.02 -11.66
N TYR A 213 5.92 6.65 -10.58
CA TYR A 213 4.55 6.47 -10.10
C TYR A 213 3.52 6.87 -11.16
N TYR A 214 3.69 8.03 -11.82
CA TYR A 214 2.74 8.49 -12.86
C TYR A 214 2.80 7.62 -14.12
N VAL A 215 3.96 7.05 -14.44
CA VAL A 215 4.11 6.08 -15.54
C VAL A 215 3.31 4.82 -15.21
N ALA A 216 3.47 4.26 -14.02
CA ALA A 216 2.71 3.11 -13.53
C ALA A 216 1.21 3.42 -13.49
N LEU A 217 0.82 4.58 -12.93
CA LEU A 217 -0.57 5.01 -12.84
C LEU A 217 -1.25 5.05 -14.21
N LYS A 218 -0.57 5.58 -15.23
CA LYS A 218 -1.09 5.61 -16.60
C LYS A 218 -1.38 4.21 -17.16
N LYS A 219 -0.51 3.23 -16.85
CA LYS A 219 -0.70 1.84 -17.27
C LYS A 219 -1.89 1.19 -16.56
N VAL A 220 -1.95 1.34 -15.24
CA VAL A 220 -3.05 0.82 -14.41
C VAL A 220 -4.39 1.44 -14.82
N MET A 221 -4.45 2.77 -15.00
CA MET A 221 -5.65 3.45 -15.52
C MET A 221 -6.07 2.91 -16.88
N LYS A 222 -5.13 2.71 -17.80
CA LYS A 222 -5.40 2.16 -19.14
C LYS A 222 -5.98 0.75 -19.05
N LYS A 223 -5.43 -0.12 -18.20
CA LYS A 223 -5.90 -1.49 -17.99
C LYS A 223 -7.34 -1.52 -17.45
N HIS A 224 -7.65 -0.68 -16.47
CA HIS A 224 -8.91 -0.72 -15.74
C HIS A 224 -9.98 0.26 -16.22
N LYS A 225 -9.73 1.08 -17.27
CA LYS A 225 -10.62 2.16 -17.73
C LYS A 225 -12.05 1.72 -18.09
N ASN A 226 -12.23 0.48 -18.51
CA ASN A 226 -13.56 -0.05 -18.88
C ASN A 226 -14.31 -0.63 -17.68
N ASN A 227 -13.64 -0.82 -16.55
CA ASN A 227 -14.17 -1.50 -15.37
C ASN A 227 -14.53 -0.53 -14.25
N VAL A 228 -13.78 0.58 -14.14
CA VAL A 228 -14.02 1.59 -13.11
C VAL A 228 -13.81 3.00 -13.67
N SER A 229 -14.60 3.95 -13.19
CA SER A 229 -14.48 5.36 -13.55
C SER A 229 -13.38 6.08 -12.77
N LYS A 230 -13.05 5.56 -11.58
CA LYS A 230 -12.01 6.11 -10.69
C LYS A 230 -11.24 5.02 -9.97
N ILE A 231 -9.95 5.26 -9.80
CA ILE A 231 -9.07 4.48 -8.95
C ILE A 231 -8.74 5.33 -7.71
N HIS A 232 -9.08 4.83 -6.52
CA HIS A 232 -8.82 5.48 -5.25
C HIS A 232 -7.54 4.89 -4.66
N THR A 233 -6.45 5.67 -4.63
CA THR A 233 -5.17 5.25 -4.04
C THR A 233 -4.89 6.04 -2.76
N VAL A 234 -3.97 5.60 -1.94
CA VAL A 234 -3.52 6.36 -0.76
C VAL A 234 -2.96 7.74 -1.12
N PHE A 235 -2.53 7.93 -2.37
CA PHE A 235 -2.03 9.20 -2.90
C PHE A 235 -3.09 10.01 -3.66
N GLY A 236 -4.32 9.57 -3.73
CA GLY A 236 -5.44 10.35 -4.30
C GLY A 236 -6.36 9.57 -5.22
N ASP A 237 -7.36 10.29 -5.72
CA ASP A 237 -8.36 9.79 -6.64
C ASP A 237 -7.97 10.12 -8.08
N TRP A 238 -8.06 9.12 -8.95
CA TRP A 238 -7.66 9.22 -10.34
C TRP A 238 -8.77 8.76 -11.26
N SER A 239 -9.31 9.69 -12.07
CA SER A 239 -10.31 9.36 -13.10
C SER A 239 -9.64 8.60 -14.25
N THR A 240 -10.19 7.45 -14.60
CA THR A 240 -9.68 6.62 -15.70
C THR A 240 -9.94 7.20 -17.09
N SER A 241 -10.88 8.16 -17.19
CA SER A 241 -11.27 8.81 -18.45
C SER A 241 -10.54 10.13 -18.74
N SER A 242 -9.80 10.68 -17.78
CA SER A 242 -9.15 11.99 -17.91
C SER A 242 -7.62 11.86 -17.91
N PRO A 243 -6.90 12.66 -18.73
CA PRO A 243 -5.44 12.68 -18.72
C PRO A 243 -4.88 13.06 -17.33
N ILE A 244 -3.82 12.41 -16.89
CA ILE A 244 -3.19 12.67 -15.57
C ILE A 244 -2.77 14.13 -15.43
N ALA A 245 -2.18 14.74 -16.48
CA ALA A 245 -1.77 16.14 -16.47
C ALA A 245 -2.93 17.09 -16.15
N LEU A 246 -4.10 16.87 -16.74
CA LEU A 246 -5.31 17.67 -16.47
C LEU A 246 -5.78 17.49 -15.02
N GLN A 247 -5.74 16.26 -14.50
CA GLN A 247 -6.13 15.98 -13.12
C GLN A 247 -5.18 16.64 -12.11
N LEU A 248 -3.87 16.65 -12.37
CA LEU A 248 -2.87 17.33 -11.55
C LEU A 248 -3.06 18.85 -11.56
N THR A 249 -3.29 19.45 -12.73
CA THR A 249 -3.56 20.89 -12.84
C THR A 249 -4.81 21.27 -12.06
N THR A 250 -5.90 20.50 -12.18
CA THR A 250 -7.15 20.74 -11.45
C THR A 250 -6.95 20.64 -9.93
N LYS A 251 -6.17 19.64 -9.46
CA LYS A 251 -5.86 19.48 -8.04
C LYS A 251 -5.04 20.64 -7.51
N ALA A 252 -4.01 21.09 -8.27
CA ALA A 252 -3.18 22.25 -7.90
C ALA A 252 -4.02 23.54 -7.81
N MET A 253 -4.90 23.79 -8.79
CA MET A 253 -5.80 24.96 -8.76
C MET A 253 -6.76 24.94 -7.57
N ARG A 254 -7.34 23.78 -7.23
CA ARG A 254 -8.23 23.65 -6.06
C ARG A 254 -7.47 23.92 -4.76
N LYS A 255 -6.23 23.44 -4.64
CA LYS A 255 -5.39 23.71 -3.49
C LYS A 255 -5.10 25.20 -3.34
N MET A 256 -4.64 25.87 -4.42
CA MET A 256 -4.41 27.33 -4.41
C MET A 256 -5.65 28.11 -3.98
N ALA A 257 -6.83 27.75 -4.52
CA ALA A 257 -8.09 28.41 -4.13
C ALA A 257 -8.42 28.18 -2.65
N SER A 258 -8.20 26.99 -2.12
CA SER A 258 -8.41 26.67 -0.70
C SER A 258 -7.45 27.46 0.20
N ASP A 259 -6.16 27.53 -0.16
CA ASP A 259 -5.14 28.25 0.59
C ASP A 259 -5.43 29.77 0.64
N ILE A 260 -5.91 30.34 -0.47
CA ILE A 260 -6.36 31.75 -0.53
C ILE A 260 -7.56 31.98 0.37
N LEU A 261 -8.56 31.09 0.34
CA LEU A 261 -9.76 31.22 1.19
C LEU A 261 -9.40 31.13 2.69
N LEU A 262 -8.49 30.24 3.06
CA LEU A 262 -8.03 30.12 4.45
C LEU A 262 -7.26 31.37 4.90
N SER A 263 -6.41 31.96 4.05
CA SER A 263 -5.69 33.19 4.38
C SER A 263 -6.63 34.37 4.59
N LEU A 264 -7.70 34.48 3.79
CA LEU A 264 -8.72 35.54 3.94
C LEU A 264 -9.57 35.38 5.21
N GLN A 265 -9.68 34.18 5.78
CA GLN A 265 -10.40 33.94 7.04
C GLN A 265 -9.54 34.17 8.28
N SER A 266 -8.22 34.13 8.16
CA SER A 266 -7.29 34.39 9.27
C SER A 266 -7.04 35.90 9.54
N ASP A 267 -7.46 36.77 8.64
CA ASP A 267 -7.33 38.22 8.73
C ASP A 267 -8.60 38.90 9.30
N VAL A 268 -9.55 38.16 9.82
CA VAL A 268 -10.77 38.58 10.53
C VAL A 268 -10.73 38.12 11.99
#